data_7403741be74fea50c6c201bc9bf5b079
#
_entry.id   7403741be74fea50c6c201bc9bf5b079
#
_cell.length_a   1.000
_cell.length_b   1.000
_cell.length_c   1.000
_cell.angle_alpha   90.00
_cell.angle_beta   90.00
_cell.angle_gamma   90.00
#
_symmetry.space_group_name_H-M   'P 1'
#
loop_
_entity.id
_entity.type
_entity.pdbx_description
1 polymer ?
#
loop_
_entity_poly.entity_id
_entity_poly.type
_entity_poly.pdbx_seq_one_letter_code
_entity_poly.pdbx_strand_id
1 'polypeptide(L)'
;MPEQPVSILLADDEPLFGKTTARFLEKAGYRVTLVADGHQASRAIASGGVEIVIADLDMPGNRDLELLSLCRRAFPSVPFLVVTGRPTLPSAIQGIRLGIHDYFLKPIDLDDLLHSLRRALPTASHEIPAEQAFAEILGSSQAVQRVRELAAKVAVSNANVLIRGESGTGKELLARGIHAHGLRRAGPFVTVDCASIPDALLESTLFGHQKGAFTGADTERQGLILSASGGTLFLDEVGELPLLLQAKLLRVLQFGTILPIGSVKEQKVDVRVVAATNRDLIKEVEAGRFRLDLYYRLAVLELVSPPLRERLTDIRELAQHVLARIATRDQVEKKILSAEAVQALEQHDWPGNVRELGNVMERCQCLGSRLWLSAQDIEEAIVNAPRSEQRSLLENPRVAEVATGLSYRRLMETNEREYLERLLARHGGNVSRAAKEAGMSRQGLHKAMQRLSIDPRQYRLLPGGDLQPG
;
A
#
# COMPACT_ATOMS: atom_id res chain seq x y z
N MET A 1 41.35 3.22 8.38
CA MET A 1 41.46 2.41 9.60
C MET A 1 40.65 1.14 9.34
N PRO A 2 41.10 -0.07 9.69
CA PRO A 2 40.23 -1.23 9.55
C PRO A 2 39.01 -1.03 10.48
N GLU A 3 37.82 -1.08 9.89
CA GLU A 3 36.58 -1.03 10.65
C GLU A 3 36.56 -2.18 11.66
N GLN A 4 36.22 -1.89 12.91
CA GLN A 4 36.08 -2.92 13.93
C GLN A 4 34.98 -3.91 13.49
N PRO A 5 35.20 -5.23 13.65
CA PRO A 5 34.18 -6.20 13.28
C PRO A 5 32.89 -5.98 14.09
N VAL A 6 31.74 -5.92 13.37
CA VAL A 6 30.42 -5.76 13.98
C VAL A 6 30.12 -6.89 14.97
N SER A 7 29.61 -6.50 16.13
CA SER A 7 29.36 -7.41 17.25
C SER A 7 27.92 -7.96 17.23
N ILE A 8 27.78 -9.27 17.05
CA ILE A 8 26.50 -9.99 17.01
C ILE A 8 26.33 -10.81 18.28
N LEU A 9 25.18 -10.67 18.93
CA LEU A 9 24.72 -11.60 19.96
C LEU A 9 23.83 -12.66 19.29
N LEU A 10 24.24 -13.93 19.36
CA LEU A 10 23.47 -15.08 18.89
C LEU A 10 22.98 -15.85 20.11
N ALA A 11 21.67 -15.89 20.36
CA ALA A 11 21.04 -16.56 21.45
C ALA A 11 20.20 -17.74 20.93
N ASP A 12 20.63 -18.96 21.23
CA ASP A 12 20.01 -20.19 20.73
C ASP A 12 20.37 -21.36 21.65
N ASP A 13 19.41 -22.13 22.10
CA ASP A 13 19.61 -23.27 23.00
C ASP A 13 19.95 -24.57 22.28
N GLU A 14 19.89 -24.60 20.94
CA GLU A 14 20.35 -25.71 20.13
C GLU A 14 21.87 -25.63 19.85
N PRO A 15 22.72 -26.43 20.52
CA PRO A 15 24.18 -26.27 20.45
C PRO A 15 24.75 -26.46 19.04
N LEU A 16 24.12 -27.32 18.22
CA LEU A 16 24.58 -27.59 16.85
C LEU A 16 24.28 -26.40 15.93
N PHE A 17 23.06 -25.90 15.98
CA PHE A 17 22.64 -24.75 15.20
C PHE A 17 23.41 -23.49 15.59
N GLY A 18 23.51 -23.18 16.88
CA GLY A 18 24.22 -22.01 17.39
C GLY A 18 25.69 -22.01 17.00
N LYS A 19 26.42 -23.13 17.19
CA LYS A 19 27.84 -23.24 16.80
C LYS A 19 28.07 -23.16 15.29
N THR A 20 27.19 -23.76 14.48
CA THR A 20 27.31 -23.72 13.03
C THR A 20 27.10 -22.30 12.50
N THR A 21 26.04 -21.65 12.99
CA THR A 21 25.71 -20.27 12.60
C THR A 21 26.78 -19.29 13.07
N ALA A 22 27.27 -19.42 14.32
CA ALA A 22 28.34 -18.57 14.83
C ALA A 22 29.61 -18.67 13.97
N ARG A 23 30.10 -19.90 13.67
CA ARG A 23 31.27 -20.11 12.81
C ARG A 23 31.08 -19.53 11.41
N PHE A 24 29.90 -19.62 10.86
CA PHE A 24 29.62 -19.07 9.54
C PHE A 24 29.69 -17.53 9.56
N LEU A 25 29.10 -16.90 10.56
CA LEU A 25 29.15 -15.45 10.75
C LEU A 25 30.56 -14.93 11.04
N GLU A 26 31.35 -15.68 11.87
CA GLU A 26 32.75 -15.34 12.12
C GLU A 26 33.59 -15.38 10.86
N LYS A 27 33.39 -16.39 10.00
CA LYS A 27 34.02 -16.45 8.67
C LYS A 27 33.64 -15.32 7.75
N ALA A 28 32.43 -14.77 7.92
CA ALA A 28 31.93 -13.61 7.20
C ALA A 28 32.46 -12.27 7.75
N GLY A 29 33.27 -12.28 8.83
CA GLY A 29 33.93 -11.11 9.39
C GLY A 29 33.21 -10.45 10.58
N TYR A 30 32.21 -11.11 11.15
CA TYR A 30 31.50 -10.63 12.33
C TYR A 30 32.16 -11.14 13.62
N ARG A 31 31.98 -10.40 14.72
CA ARG A 31 32.33 -10.88 16.07
C ARG A 31 31.05 -11.46 16.68
N VAL A 32 31.03 -12.76 17.00
CA VAL A 32 29.85 -13.44 17.51
C VAL A 32 29.99 -13.80 18.98
N THR A 33 29.02 -13.40 19.78
CA THR A 33 28.85 -13.88 21.16
C THR A 33 27.68 -14.85 21.18
N LEU A 34 27.99 -16.16 21.32
CA LEU A 34 26.97 -17.21 21.41
C LEU A 34 26.56 -17.43 22.85
N VAL A 35 25.25 -17.44 23.12
CA VAL A 35 24.65 -17.75 24.42
C VAL A 35 23.51 -18.75 24.26
N ALA A 36 23.28 -19.59 25.30
CA ALA A 36 22.34 -20.70 25.21
C ALA A 36 20.99 -20.44 25.88
N ASP A 37 20.82 -19.30 26.54
CA ASP A 37 19.55 -18.95 27.20
C ASP A 37 19.31 -17.45 27.23
N GLY A 38 18.04 -17.07 27.44
CA GLY A 38 17.59 -15.68 27.49
C GLY A 38 18.16 -14.86 28.64
N HIS A 39 18.53 -15.48 29.75
CA HIS A 39 19.15 -14.79 30.90
C HIS A 39 20.59 -14.36 30.58
N GLN A 40 21.34 -15.20 29.89
CA GLN A 40 22.68 -14.86 29.39
C GLN A 40 22.57 -13.78 28.32
N ALA A 41 21.60 -13.91 27.40
CA ALA A 41 21.34 -12.92 26.37
C ALA A 41 20.98 -11.55 26.96
N SER A 42 20.10 -11.52 27.98
CA SER A 42 19.73 -10.28 28.66
C SER A 42 20.92 -9.59 29.32
N ARG A 43 21.83 -10.36 29.93
CA ARG A 43 23.07 -9.84 30.53
C ARG A 43 24.01 -9.28 29.48
N ALA A 44 24.16 -9.99 28.37
CA ALA A 44 25.00 -9.53 27.25
C ALA A 44 24.45 -8.23 26.64
N ILE A 45 23.15 -8.10 26.45
CA ILE A 45 22.50 -6.87 25.98
C ILE A 45 22.72 -5.73 26.97
N ALA A 46 22.54 -5.99 28.27
CA ALA A 46 22.66 -4.97 29.32
C ALA A 46 24.13 -4.47 29.48
N SER A 47 25.12 -5.32 29.19
CA SER A 47 26.53 -4.91 29.24
C SER A 47 26.94 -3.97 28.10
N GLY A 48 26.12 -3.82 27.07
CA GLY A 48 26.38 -2.98 25.90
C GLY A 48 27.37 -3.57 24.90
N GLY A 49 27.61 -2.89 23.81
CA GLY A 49 28.56 -3.31 22.77
C GLY A 49 27.98 -4.36 21.79
N VAL A 50 26.70 -4.70 21.90
CA VAL A 50 25.99 -5.54 20.94
C VAL A 50 25.38 -4.64 19.87
N GLU A 51 25.72 -4.89 18.60
CA GLU A 51 25.22 -4.09 17.47
C GLU A 51 24.06 -4.77 16.73
N ILE A 52 23.95 -6.11 16.84
CA ILE A 52 22.84 -6.90 16.29
C ILE A 52 22.52 -8.05 17.25
N VAL A 53 21.23 -8.35 17.41
CA VAL A 53 20.74 -9.52 18.17
C VAL A 53 20.04 -10.49 17.22
N ILE A 54 20.45 -11.77 17.30
CA ILE A 54 19.76 -12.89 16.66
C ILE A 54 19.30 -13.82 17.80
N ALA A 55 18.02 -14.11 17.90
CA ALA A 55 17.51 -14.90 19.01
C ALA A 55 16.46 -15.93 18.58
N ASP A 56 16.53 -17.13 19.18
CA ASP A 56 15.43 -18.10 19.13
C ASP A 56 14.30 -17.65 20.07
N LEU A 57 13.07 -17.90 19.65
CA LEU A 57 11.86 -17.64 20.46
C LEU A 57 11.64 -18.70 21.51
N ASP A 58 11.98 -19.95 21.23
CA ASP A 58 11.63 -21.11 22.04
C ASP A 58 12.73 -21.51 23.05
N MET A 59 13.69 -20.64 23.32
CA MET A 59 14.76 -20.94 24.27
C MET A 59 14.39 -20.60 25.71
N PRO A 60 14.98 -21.26 26.72
CA PRO A 60 14.80 -20.94 28.14
C PRO A 60 15.10 -19.48 28.44
N GLY A 61 14.19 -18.78 29.16
CA GLY A 61 14.36 -17.37 29.52
C GLY A 61 14.07 -16.37 28.40
N ASN A 62 13.41 -16.80 27.31
CA ASN A 62 12.90 -15.93 26.24
C ASN A 62 11.44 -16.28 25.89
N ARG A 63 10.57 -16.35 26.90
CA ARG A 63 9.13 -16.59 26.65
C ARG A 63 8.47 -15.28 26.23
N ASP A 64 7.50 -15.39 25.31
CA ASP A 64 6.68 -14.27 24.85
C ASP A 64 7.46 -13.03 24.38
N LEU A 65 8.63 -13.22 23.72
CA LEU A 65 9.47 -12.12 23.21
C LEU A 65 10.02 -11.18 24.30
N GLU A 66 10.23 -11.69 25.51
CA GLU A 66 10.77 -10.90 26.63
C GLU A 66 12.12 -10.25 26.29
N LEU A 67 13.00 -10.99 25.59
CA LEU A 67 14.31 -10.51 25.18
C LEU A 67 14.21 -9.36 24.14
N LEU A 68 13.28 -9.45 23.20
CA LEU A 68 12.99 -8.38 22.26
C LEU A 68 12.46 -7.14 22.98
N SER A 69 11.54 -7.33 23.92
CA SER A 69 10.99 -6.24 24.72
C SER A 69 12.05 -5.54 25.56
N LEU A 70 12.99 -6.31 26.13
CA LEU A 70 14.15 -5.76 26.86
C LEU A 70 15.07 -4.97 25.92
N CYS A 71 15.42 -5.56 24.78
CA CYS A 71 16.28 -4.92 23.79
C CYS A 71 15.68 -3.58 23.31
N ARG A 72 14.39 -3.53 23.04
CA ARG A 72 13.70 -2.31 22.59
C ARG A 72 13.65 -1.22 23.64
N ARG A 73 13.56 -1.56 24.93
CA ARG A 73 13.61 -0.58 26.02
C ARG A 73 15.00 -0.02 26.26
N ALA A 74 16.02 -0.88 26.24
CA ALA A 74 17.39 -0.48 26.55
C ALA A 74 18.13 0.09 25.34
N PHE A 75 17.94 -0.49 24.15
CA PHE A 75 18.66 -0.16 22.92
C PHE A 75 17.71 -0.19 21.72
N PRO A 76 16.86 0.84 21.53
CA PRO A 76 15.82 0.86 20.49
C PRO A 76 16.36 0.76 19.05
N SER A 77 17.60 1.19 18.84
CA SER A 77 18.26 1.21 17.53
C SER A 77 18.95 -0.10 17.14
N VAL A 78 19.13 -1.04 18.10
CA VAL A 78 19.80 -2.31 17.82
C VAL A 78 18.85 -3.23 17.04
N PRO A 79 19.21 -3.67 15.82
CA PRO A 79 18.42 -4.60 15.04
C PRO A 79 18.27 -5.93 15.78
N PHE A 80 17.04 -6.47 15.77
CA PHE A 80 16.71 -7.73 16.38
C PHE A 80 16.12 -8.67 15.34
N LEU A 81 16.79 -9.80 15.09
CA LEU A 81 16.37 -10.85 14.18
C LEU A 81 15.85 -12.04 15.00
N VAL A 82 14.76 -12.61 14.55
CA VAL A 82 14.16 -13.81 15.17
C VAL A 82 14.48 -15.02 14.29
N VAL A 83 14.89 -16.12 14.93
CA VAL A 83 15.09 -17.42 14.30
C VAL A 83 14.34 -18.46 15.11
N THR A 84 13.37 -19.18 14.54
CA THR A 84 12.58 -20.17 15.31
C THR A 84 12.26 -21.42 14.52
N GLY A 85 12.20 -22.56 15.21
CA GLY A 85 11.73 -23.84 14.66
C GLY A 85 10.22 -24.03 14.79
N ARG A 86 9.53 -23.22 15.61
CA ARG A 86 8.09 -23.33 15.90
C ARG A 86 7.38 -21.99 15.75
N PRO A 87 7.09 -21.58 14.52
CA PRO A 87 6.40 -20.32 14.30
C PRO A 87 4.96 -20.41 14.79
N THR A 88 4.51 -19.39 15.54
CA THR A 88 3.10 -19.21 15.88
C THR A 88 2.63 -17.84 15.38
N LEU A 89 1.39 -17.77 14.91
CA LEU A 89 0.81 -16.51 14.43
C LEU A 89 0.85 -15.40 15.49
N PRO A 90 0.51 -15.68 16.78
CA PRO A 90 0.60 -14.68 17.84
C PRO A 90 2.01 -14.16 18.10
N SER A 91 3.03 -15.04 18.18
CA SER A 91 4.42 -14.63 18.45
C SER A 91 4.98 -13.77 17.32
N ALA A 92 4.61 -14.12 16.11
CA ALA A 92 4.99 -13.42 14.91
C ALA A 92 4.38 -12.00 14.88
N ILE A 93 3.06 -11.86 15.08
CA ILE A 93 2.35 -10.56 15.14
C ILE A 93 2.93 -9.68 16.29
N GLN A 94 3.19 -10.26 17.43
CA GLN A 94 3.77 -9.53 18.56
C GLN A 94 5.20 -9.06 18.26
N GLY A 95 6.02 -9.91 17.62
CA GLY A 95 7.37 -9.55 17.19
C GLY A 95 7.38 -8.32 16.30
N ILE A 96 6.45 -8.26 15.32
CA ILE A 96 6.31 -7.11 14.44
C ILE A 96 5.93 -5.85 15.20
N ARG A 97 4.92 -5.93 16.06
CA ARG A 97 4.49 -4.79 16.89
C ARG A 97 5.64 -4.24 17.75
N LEU A 98 6.55 -5.11 18.14
CA LEU A 98 7.75 -4.76 18.89
C LEU A 98 8.94 -4.36 17.98
N GLY A 99 8.78 -4.41 16.65
CA GLY A 99 9.76 -3.89 15.68
C GLY A 99 10.94 -4.83 15.46
N ILE A 100 10.74 -6.14 15.28
CA ILE A 100 11.82 -7.04 14.80
C ILE A 100 12.33 -6.57 13.44
N HIS A 101 13.62 -6.81 13.17
CA HIS A 101 14.22 -6.48 11.89
C HIS A 101 13.89 -7.54 10.83
N ASP A 102 13.96 -8.82 11.19
CA ASP A 102 13.65 -9.93 10.30
C ASP A 102 13.23 -11.18 11.09
N TYR A 103 12.58 -12.15 10.40
CA TYR A 103 12.06 -13.37 11.00
C TYR A 103 12.39 -14.58 10.13
N PHE A 104 13.12 -15.57 10.66
CA PHE A 104 13.57 -16.76 9.96
C PHE A 104 12.97 -18.02 10.57
N LEU A 105 12.62 -18.97 9.70
CA LEU A 105 12.22 -20.31 10.09
C LEU A 105 13.39 -21.27 9.98
N LYS A 106 13.61 -22.09 11.01
CA LYS A 106 14.58 -23.19 10.95
C LYS A 106 14.03 -24.32 10.07
N PRO A 107 14.85 -24.95 9.19
CA PRO A 107 16.24 -24.64 8.90
C PRO A 107 16.40 -23.38 8.06
N ILE A 108 17.35 -22.50 8.42
CA ILE A 108 17.60 -21.25 7.71
C ILE A 108 18.65 -21.44 6.62
N ASP A 109 18.51 -20.67 5.53
CA ASP A 109 19.59 -20.43 4.62
C ASP A 109 20.55 -19.38 5.24
N LEU A 110 21.80 -19.76 5.42
CA LEU A 110 22.80 -18.90 6.05
C LEU A 110 23.17 -17.69 5.16
N ASP A 111 23.04 -17.81 3.85
CA ASP A 111 23.24 -16.68 2.94
C ASP A 111 22.10 -15.67 3.07
N ASP A 112 20.87 -16.13 3.26
CA ASP A 112 19.71 -15.27 3.55
C ASP A 112 19.91 -14.51 4.87
N LEU A 113 20.44 -15.19 5.89
CA LEU A 113 20.76 -14.55 7.17
C LEU A 113 21.82 -13.46 6.98
N LEU A 114 22.89 -13.73 6.21
CA LEU A 114 23.92 -12.73 5.88
C LEU A 114 23.35 -11.54 5.13
N HIS A 115 22.45 -11.78 4.18
CA HIS A 115 21.78 -10.70 3.45
C HIS A 115 20.95 -9.82 4.41
N SER A 116 20.24 -10.42 5.35
CA SER A 116 19.46 -9.68 6.35
C SER A 116 20.37 -8.88 7.29
N LEU A 117 21.47 -9.47 7.75
CA LEU A 117 22.45 -8.80 8.62
C LEU A 117 23.10 -7.59 7.94
N ARG A 118 23.46 -7.72 6.66
CA ARG A 118 24.02 -6.59 5.88
C ARG A 118 23.00 -5.46 5.72
N ARG A 119 21.71 -5.77 5.64
CA ARG A 119 20.63 -4.77 5.59
C ARG A 119 20.39 -4.12 6.95
N ALA A 120 20.63 -4.85 8.02
CA ALA A 120 20.44 -4.37 9.39
C ALA A 120 21.51 -3.35 9.83
N LEU A 121 22.70 -3.42 9.24
CA LEU A 121 23.80 -2.53 9.59
C LEU A 121 23.61 -1.13 9.01
N PRO A 122 23.72 -0.06 9.80
CA PRO A 122 23.74 1.28 9.27
C PRO A 122 25.01 1.47 8.44
N THR A 123 24.87 1.56 7.12
CA THR A 123 25.91 2.13 6.27
C THR A 123 26.13 3.57 6.68
N ALA A 124 27.37 4.03 6.83
CA ALA A 124 27.77 5.34 7.29
C ALA A 124 26.83 6.44 6.79
N SER A 125 26.07 6.98 7.70
CA SER A 125 24.95 7.89 7.44
C SER A 125 25.48 9.26 6.94
N HIS A 126 25.19 9.57 5.70
CA HIS A 126 24.96 10.97 5.35
C HIS A 126 23.60 11.34 5.95
N GLU A 127 23.61 11.96 7.11
CA GLU A 127 22.40 12.59 7.68
C GLU A 127 21.97 13.72 6.74
N ILE A 128 21.03 13.41 5.87
CA ILE A 128 20.34 14.45 5.09
C ILE A 128 19.32 15.06 6.06
N PRO A 129 19.34 16.39 6.27
CA PRO A 129 18.30 17.03 7.09
C PRO A 129 16.92 16.66 6.57
N ALA A 130 16.07 16.08 7.42
CA ALA A 130 14.76 15.52 7.03
C ALA A 130 13.88 16.57 6.31
N GLU A 131 14.00 17.85 6.67
CA GLU A 131 13.27 18.94 6.03
C GLU A 131 13.67 19.17 4.57
N GLN A 132 14.95 18.99 4.23
CA GLN A 132 15.42 19.14 2.85
C GLN A 132 15.14 17.89 2.01
N ALA A 133 15.25 16.72 2.64
CA ALA A 133 15.07 15.45 1.96
C ALA A 133 13.61 15.21 1.51
N PHE A 134 12.63 15.69 2.26
CA PHE A 134 11.22 15.45 2.02
C PHE A 134 10.41 16.75 1.89
N ALA A 135 10.99 17.77 1.27
CA ALA A 135 10.34 19.07 1.05
C ALA A 135 9.04 18.96 0.22
N GLU A 136 8.91 17.93 -0.63
CA GLU A 136 7.69 17.68 -1.40
C GLU A 136 6.51 17.20 -0.55
N ILE A 137 6.79 16.70 0.67
CA ILE A 137 5.74 16.30 1.62
C ILE A 137 5.41 17.54 2.45
N LEU A 138 4.45 18.31 1.99
CA LEU A 138 4.06 19.57 2.64
C LEU A 138 3.37 19.34 3.99
N GLY A 139 3.57 20.27 4.90
CA GLY A 139 2.96 20.34 6.22
C GLY A 139 3.96 20.60 7.33
N SER A 140 3.52 21.31 8.35
CA SER A 140 4.29 21.67 9.56
C SER A 140 3.81 20.93 10.82
N SER A 141 2.75 20.11 10.70
CA SER A 141 2.20 19.32 11.81
C SER A 141 3.22 18.33 12.37
N GLN A 142 3.12 18.05 13.66
CA GLN A 142 3.99 17.08 14.35
C GLN A 142 3.89 15.68 13.72
N ALA A 143 2.71 15.30 13.18
CA ALA A 143 2.51 14.04 12.49
C ALA A 143 3.37 13.93 11.22
N VAL A 144 3.40 15.00 10.39
CA VAL A 144 4.21 15.04 9.16
C VAL A 144 5.70 15.11 9.50
N GLN A 145 6.10 15.90 10.50
CA GLN A 145 7.51 15.99 10.93
C GLN A 145 8.05 14.61 11.35
N ARG A 146 7.31 13.86 12.17
CA ARG A 146 7.70 12.50 12.58
C ARG A 146 7.86 11.55 11.39
N VAL A 147 6.96 11.64 10.40
CA VAL A 147 7.04 10.81 9.19
C VAL A 147 8.27 11.18 8.36
N ARG A 148 8.57 12.47 8.19
CA ARG A 148 9.78 12.92 7.49
C ARG A 148 11.07 12.44 8.17
N GLU A 149 11.16 12.59 9.50
CA GLU A 149 12.31 12.12 10.29
C GLU A 149 12.52 10.60 10.14
N LEU A 150 11.42 9.84 10.23
CA LEU A 150 11.49 8.38 10.07
C LEU A 150 11.83 8.00 8.63
N ALA A 151 11.24 8.66 7.64
CA ALA A 151 11.53 8.44 6.23
C ALA A 151 12.99 8.75 5.87
N ALA A 152 13.58 9.79 6.46
CA ALA A 152 15.00 10.12 6.28
C ALA A 152 15.91 9.00 6.82
N LYS A 153 15.61 8.48 8.02
CA LYS A 153 16.35 7.34 8.59
C LYS A 153 16.20 6.08 7.75
N VAL A 154 15.00 5.84 7.22
CA VAL A 154 14.69 4.70 6.35
C VAL A 154 15.36 4.82 4.99
N ALA A 155 15.50 6.02 4.44
CA ALA A 155 16.07 6.25 3.12
C ALA A 155 17.52 5.71 3.00
N VAL A 156 18.34 5.90 4.02
CA VAL A 156 19.75 5.48 4.05
C VAL A 156 19.94 3.97 4.34
N SER A 157 18.86 3.23 4.53
CA SER A 157 18.87 1.76 4.70
C SER A 157 18.59 1.05 3.37
N ASN A 158 19.08 -0.19 3.20
CA ASN A 158 18.67 -1.08 2.11
C ASN A 158 17.47 -1.97 2.46
N ALA A 159 16.94 -1.87 3.68
CA ALA A 159 15.79 -2.67 4.11
C ALA A 159 14.53 -2.34 3.29
N ASN A 160 13.66 -3.34 3.14
CA ASN A 160 12.34 -3.15 2.55
C ASN A 160 11.48 -2.27 3.47
N VAL A 161 10.58 -1.52 2.86
CA VAL A 161 9.73 -0.54 3.55
C VAL A 161 8.27 -0.81 3.22
N LEU A 162 7.44 -0.88 4.23
CA LEU A 162 5.99 -0.90 4.09
C LEU A 162 5.42 0.46 4.51
N ILE A 163 4.77 1.15 3.58
CA ILE A 163 4.08 2.42 3.84
C ILE A 163 2.59 2.14 3.99
N ARG A 164 2.06 2.34 5.20
CA ARG A 164 0.63 2.20 5.48
C ARG A 164 -0.04 3.58 5.50
N GLY A 165 -1.28 3.63 5.06
CA GLY A 165 -2.08 4.84 5.13
C GLY A 165 -3.25 4.81 4.17
N GLU A 166 -4.25 5.62 4.46
CA GLU A 166 -5.45 5.74 3.64
C GLU A 166 -5.13 6.18 2.20
N SER A 167 -6.09 5.96 1.30
CA SER A 167 -5.96 6.45 -0.08
C SER A 167 -5.83 7.98 -0.09
N GLY A 168 -4.93 8.51 -0.92
CA GLY A 168 -4.74 9.96 -1.07
C GLY A 168 -3.92 10.64 0.03
N THR A 169 -3.29 9.91 0.97
CA THR A 169 -2.43 10.51 2.02
C THR A 169 -1.04 10.91 1.54
N GLY A 170 -0.60 10.46 0.35
CA GLY A 170 0.73 10.79 -0.21
C GLY A 170 1.76 9.67 -0.09
N LYS A 171 1.35 8.40 0.03
CA LYS A 171 2.26 7.22 0.10
C LYS A 171 3.29 7.18 -1.02
N GLU A 172 2.90 7.52 -2.25
CA GLU A 172 3.81 7.56 -3.40
C GLU A 172 4.90 8.64 -3.24
N LEU A 173 4.54 9.83 -2.72
CA LEU A 173 5.54 10.90 -2.45
C LEU A 173 6.57 10.45 -1.41
N LEU A 174 6.13 9.73 -0.37
CA LEU A 174 7.04 9.13 0.61
C LEU A 174 7.98 8.13 -0.06
N ALA A 175 7.46 7.23 -0.91
CA ALA A 175 8.27 6.24 -1.61
C ALA A 175 9.30 6.90 -2.55
N ARG A 176 8.90 7.93 -3.30
CA ARG A 176 9.79 8.71 -4.17
C ARG A 176 10.88 9.43 -3.36
N GLY A 177 10.52 10.05 -2.23
CA GLY A 177 11.47 10.69 -1.34
C GLY A 177 12.47 9.68 -0.75
N ILE A 178 12.02 8.50 -0.31
CA ILE A 178 12.88 7.41 0.17
C ILE A 178 13.88 6.95 -0.89
N HIS A 179 13.46 6.84 -2.15
CA HIS A 179 14.36 6.51 -3.26
C HIS A 179 15.34 7.64 -3.54
N ALA A 180 14.85 8.89 -3.73
CA ALA A 180 15.66 10.05 -4.12
C ALA A 180 16.79 10.36 -3.11
N HIS A 181 16.55 10.07 -1.84
CA HIS A 181 17.53 10.28 -0.77
C HIS A 181 18.17 8.98 -0.28
N GLY A 182 17.87 7.86 -0.97
CA GLY A 182 18.38 6.54 -0.65
C GLY A 182 19.73 6.21 -1.27
N LEU A 183 20.29 5.08 -0.85
CA LEU A 183 21.56 4.55 -1.37
C LEU A 183 21.47 4.18 -2.86
N ARG A 184 20.28 3.92 -3.37
CA ARG A 184 19.99 3.53 -4.77
C ARG A 184 19.42 4.65 -5.63
N ARG A 185 19.59 5.92 -5.21
CA ARG A 185 19.06 7.11 -5.91
C ARG A 185 19.50 7.27 -7.35
N ALA A 186 20.65 6.71 -7.71
CA ALA A 186 21.17 6.73 -9.08
C ALA A 186 20.57 5.61 -9.96
N GLY A 187 19.90 4.62 -9.37
CA GLY A 187 19.25 3.54 -10.06
C GLY A 187 17.79 3.90 -10.47
N PRO A 188 17.12 2.99 -11.17
CA PRO A 188 15.73 3.21 -11.59
C PRO A 188 14.76 3.21 -10.40
N PHE A 189 13.71 4.06 -10.49
CA PHE A 189 12.52 3.99 -9.65
C PHE A 189 11.35 3.48 -10.49
N VAL A 190 10.95 2.24 -10.28
CA VAL A 190 9.89 1.59 -11.05
C VAL A 190 8.65 1.44 -10.19
N THR A 191 7.54 2.05 -10.62
CA THR A 191 6.26 2.03 -9.93
C THR A 191 5.34 0.99 -10.54
N VAL A 192 4.69 0.21 -9.70
CA VAL A 192 3.63 -0.74 -10.07
C VAL A 192 2.42 -0.49 -9.19
N ASP A 193 1.32 -0.09 -9.77
CA ASP A 193 0.02 -0.04 -9.09
C ASP A 193 -0.68 -1.39 -9.26
N CYS A 194 -0.69 -2.19 -8.17
CA CYS A 194 -1.22 -3.54 -8.19
C CYS A 194 -2.75 -3.58 -8.36
N ALA A 195 -3.45 -2.50 -8.04
CA ALA A 195 -4.90 -2.41 -8.18
C ALA A 195 -5.35 -2.05 -9.60
N SER A 196 -4.48 -1.33 -10.38
CA SER A 196 -4.84 -0.84 -11.71
C SER A 196 -4.65 -1.87 -12.83
N ILE A 197 -3.84 -2.92 -12.59
CA ILE A 197 -3.50 -3.94 -13.60
C ILE A 197 -4.42 -5.16 -13.41
N PRO A 198 -5.14 -5.61 -14.45
CA PRO A 198 -5.93 -6.84 -14.37
C PRO A 198 -5.07 -8.04 -13.96
N ASP A 199 -5.59 -8.92 -13.09
CA ASP A 199 -4.89 -10.08 -12.55
C ASP A 199 -4.22 -10.95 -13.63
N ALA A 200 -4.89 -11.14 -14.76
CA ALA A 200 -4.38 -11.92 -15.89
C ALA A 200 -3.12 -11.33 -16.53
N LEU A 201 -2.90 -10.04 -16.41
CA LEU A 201 -1.74 -9.33 -16.97
C LEU A 201 -0.68 -9.00 -15.93
N LEU A 202 -1.04 -9.00 -14.66
CA LEU A 202 -0.19 -8.56 -13.55
C LEU A 202 1.06 -9.44 -13.43
N GLU A 203 0.91 -10.76 -13.58
CA GLU A 203 2.03 -11.69 -13.56
C GLU A 203 3.04 -11.42 -14.66
N SER A 204 2.56 -11.31 -15.91
CA SER A 204 3.41 -11.01 -17.07
C SER A 204 4.06 -9.63 -16.97
N THR A 205 3.38 -8.65 -16.39
CA THR A 205 3.89 -7.30 -16.20
C THR A 205 5.00 -7.26 -15.14
N LEU A 206 4.83 -7.96 -14.02
CA LEU A 206 5.81 -7.99 -12.94
C LEU A 206 7.04 -8.83 -13.28
N PHE A 207 6.83 -10.07 -13.73
CA PHE A 207 7.91 -11.07 -13.88
C PHE A 207 8.42 -11.21 -15.32
N GLY A 208 7.66 -10.69 -16.31
CA GLY A 208 7.97 -10.87 -17.73
C GLY A 208 7.56 -12.24 -18.27
N HIS A 209 7.67 -12.42 -19.57
CA HIS A 209 7.37 -13.68 -20.25
C HIS A 209 8.26 -13.91 -21.46
N GLN A 210 8.46 -15.17 -21.80
CA GLN A 210 9.09 -15.58 -23.05
C GLN A 210 8.06 -15.62 -24.18
N LYS A 211 8.55 -15.51 -25.42
CA LYS A 211 7.71 -15.69 -26.61
C LYS A 211 7.05 -17.10 -26.58
N GLY A 212 5.72 -17.13 -26.78
CA GLY A 212 4.94 -18.37 -26.79
C GLY A 212 4.54 -18.90 -25.39
N ALA A 213 4.76 -18.15 -24.31
CA ALA A 213 4.46 -18.57 -22.94
C ALA A 213 2.94 -18.73 -22.68
N PHE A 214 2.11 -17.99 -23.41
CA PHE A 214 0.65 -18.08 -23.36
C PHE A 214 0.04 -17.57 -24.69
N THR A 215 -1.26 -17.76 -24.89
CA THR A 215 -1.97 -17.28 -26.09
C THR A 215 -1.90 -15.74 -26.16
N GLY A 216 -1.26 -15.19 -27.20
CA GLY A 216 -1.01 -13.75 -27.37
C GLY A 216 0.39 -13.28 -26.92
N ALA A 217 1.27 -14.17 -26.47
CA ALA A 217 2.68 -13.88 -26.18
C ALA A 217 3.53 -13.92 -27.46
N ASP A 218 3.29 -12.98 -28.38
CA ASP A 218 3.96 -12.96 -29.69
C ASP A 218 5.45 -12.52 -29.61
N THR A 219 5.79 -11.78 -28.58
CA THR A 219 7.16 -11.29 -28.32
C THR A 219 7.56 -11.60 -26.88
N GLU A 220 8.87 -11.68 -26.64
CA GLU A 220 9.43 -11.69 -25.30
C GLU A 220 9.24 -10.31 -24.65
N ARG A 221 8.87 -10.27 -23.36
CA ARG A 221 8.74 -9.03 -22.60
C ARG A 221 9.45 -9.14 -21.26
N GLN A 222 10.34 -8.19 -21.01
CA GLN A 222 11.00 -8.03 -19.72
C GLN A 222 10.02 -7.55 -18.65
N GLY A 223 10.05 -8.16 -17.46
CA GLY A 223 9.22 -7.77 -16.32
C GLY A 223 9.71 -6.50 -15.62
N LEU A 224 8.79 -5.79 -14.96
CA LEU A 224 9.09 -4.56 -14.23
C LEU A 224 10.06 -4.77 -13.06
N ILE A 225 10.04 -5.95 -12.42
CA ILE A 225 10.98 -6.29 -11.33
C ILE A 225 12.41 -6.28 -11.86
N LEU A 226 12.66 -6.88 -13.03
CA LEU A 226 13.99 -6.87 -13.64
C LEU A 226 14.40 -5.46 -14.10
N SER A 227 13.46 -4.68 -14.60
CA SER A 227 13.68 -3.28 -14.98
C SER A 227 14.05 -2.39 -13.78
N ALA A 228 13.68 -2.78 -12.57
CA ALA A 228 14.02 -2.09 -11.32
C ALA A 228 15.40 -2.49 -10.76
N SER A 229 16.12 -3.42 -11.41
CA SER A 229 17.38 -3.92 -10.91
C SER A 229 18.44 -2.81 -10.75
N GLY A 230 19.17 -2.83 -9.65
CA GLY A 230 20.08 -1.75 -9.24
C GLY A 230 19.39 -0.54 -8.60
N GLY A 231 18.04 -0.51 -8.56
CA GLY A 231 17.25 0.60 -8.08
C GLY A 231 16.21 0.22 -7.02
N THR A 232 15.02 0.82 -7.15
CA THR A 232 13.90 0.64 -6.22
C THR A 232 12.63 0.27 -6.98
N LEU A 233 11.97 -0.79 -6.53
CA LEU A 233 10.63 -1.18 -6.97
C LEU A 233 9.61 -0.63 -5.96
N PHE A 234 8.70 0.20 -6.42
CA PHE A 234 7.57 0.67 -5.64
C PHE A 234 6.31 -0.12 -6.01
N LEU A 235 5.75 -0.85 -5.05
CA LEU A 235 4.50 -1.60 -5.19
C LEU A 235 3.39 -0.83 -4.47
N ASP A 236 2.55 -0.13 -5.23
CA ASP A 236 1.37 0.53 -4.65
C ASP A 236 0.21 -0.48 -4.54
N GLU A 237 -0.54 -0.37 -3.46
CA GLU A 237 -1.65 -1.25 -3.07
C GLU A 237 -1.26 -2.74 -3.13
N VAL A 238 -0.13 -3.08 -2.47
CA VAL A 238 0.41 -4.45 -2.43
C VAL A 238 -0.58 -5.48 -1.84
N GLY A 239 -1.53 -5.04 -1.03
CA GLY A 239 -2.61 -5.86 -0.48
C GLY A 239 -3.60 -6.41 -1.53
N GLU A 240 -3.56 -5.89 -2.77
CA GLU A 240 -4.37 -6.35 -3.89
C GLU A 240 -3.72 -7.51 -4.68
N LEU A 241 -2.46 -7.86 -4.37
CA LEU A 241 -1.77 -8.93 -5.08
C LEU A 241 -2.46 -10.29 -4.87
N PRO A 242 -2.75 -11.05 -5.94
CA PRO A 242 -3.21 -12.43 -5.83
C PRO A 242 -2.22 -13.33 -5.10
N LEU A 243 -2.69 -14.31 -4.31
CA LEU A 243 -1.86 -15.22 -3.50
C LEU A 243 -0.74 -15.91 -4.29
N LEU A 244 -1.00 -16.27 -5.56
CA LEU A 244 0.00 -16.87 -6.44
C LEU A 244 1.18 -15.92 -6.67
N LEU A 245 0.90 -14.64 -6.91
CA LEU A 245 1.93 -13.63 -7.16
C LEU A 245 2.66 -13.22 -5.88
N GLN A 246 1.99 -13.28 -4.74
CA GLN A 246 2.62 -13.11 -3.44
C GLN A 246 3.74 -14.15 -3.21
N ALA A 247 3.50 -15.43 -3.58
CA ALA A 247 4.53 -16.48 -3.47
C ALA A 247 5.73 -16.22 -4.39
N LYS A 248 5.50 -15.71 -5.62
CA LYS A 248 6.57 -15.34 -6.54
C LYS A 248 7.35 -14.10 -6.07
N LEU A 249 6.66 -13.10 -5.55
CA LEU A 249 7.29 -11.91 -4.97
C LEU A 249 8.16 -12.29 -3.76
N LEU A 250 7.69 -13.21 -2.92
CA LEU A 250 8.47 -13.72 -1.80
C LEU A 250 9.82 -14.30 -2.25
N ARG A 251 9.84 -15.07 -3.35
CA ARG A 251 11.10 -15.59 -3.92
C ARG A 251 12.06 -14.47 -4.34
N VAL A 252 11.51 -13.38 -4.94
CA VAL A 252 12.33 -12.20 -5.28
C VAL A 252 12.97 -11.60 -4.04
N LEU A 253 12.18 -11.43 -2.96
CA LEU A 253 12.65 -10.83 -1.72
C LEU A 253 13.62 -11.72 -0.93
N GLN A 254 13.52 -13.04 -1.10
CA GLN A 254 14.37 -14.01 -0.39
C GLN A 254 15.67 -14.29 -1.13
N PHE A 255 15.57 -14.62 -2.42
CA PHE A 255 16.67 -15.15 -3.20
C PHE A 255 17.26 -14.16 -4.20
N GLY A 256 16.63 -13.00 -4.42
CA GLY A 256 17.05 -12.07 -5.46
C GLY A 256 16.98 -12.68 -6.86
N THR A 257 16.02 -13.56 -7.11
CA THR A 257 15.84 -14.21 -8.42
C THR A 257 14.38 -14.10 -8.89
N ILE A 258 14.20 -14.00 -10.20
CA ILE A 258 12.91 -14.06 -10.88
C ILE A 258 12.90 -15.21 -11.89
N LEU A 259 11.70 -15.77 -12.10
CA LEU A 259 11.45 -16.74 -13.14
C LEU A 259 10.38 -16.20 -14.09
N PRO A 260 10.73 -15.74 -15.30
CA PRO A 260 9.78 -15.28 -16.30
C PRO A 260 8.79 -16.38 -16.71
N ILE A 261 7.59 -16.01 -17.10
CA ILE A 261 6.57 -16.98 -17.55
C ILE A 261 7.07 -17.73 -18.79
N GLY A 262 6.97 -19.04 -18.77
CA GLY A 262 7.47 -19.91 -19.85
C GLY A 262 8.97 -20.17 -19.84
N SER A 263 9.73 -19.56 -18.91
CA SER A 263 11.16 -19.79 -18.73
C SER A 263 11.45 -20.89 -17.69
N VAL A 264 12.49 -21.65 -17.90
CA VAL A 264 13.09 -22.57 -16.91
C VAL A 264 14.35 -21.97 -16.27
N LYS A 265 14.82 -20.82 -16.77
CA LYS A 265 16.03 -20.16 -16.32
C LYS A 265 15.70 -19.00 -15.39
N GLU A 266 16.20 -19.09 -14.15
CA GLU A 266 16.12 -17.98 -13.21
C GLU A 266 17.06 -16.84 -13.63
N GLN A 267 16.62 -15.61 -13.36
CA GLN A 267 17.39 -14.40 -13.60
C GLN A 267 17.64 -13.71 -12.26
N LYS A 268 18.90 -13.33 -12.00
CA LYS A 268 19.25 -12.57 -10.79
C LYS A 268 18.74 -11.15 -10.89
N VAL A 269 18.22 -10.64 -9.77
CA VAL A 269 17.77 -9.26 -9.63
C VAL A 269 18.22 -8.71 -8.28
N ASP A 270 18.74 -7.49 -8.28
CA ASP A 270 19.09 -6.75 -7.07
C ASP A 270 18.22 -5.51 -6.96
N VAL A 271 17.15 -5.57 -6.19
CA VAL A 271 16.15 -4.51 -6.09
C VAL A 271 15.79 -4.24 -4.63
N ARG A 272 15.68 -2.95 -4.25
CA ARG A 272 15.07 -2.55 -2.99
C ARG A 272 13.56 -2.44 -3.19
N VAL A 273 12.77 -3.00 -2.30
CA VAL A 273 11.30 -2.92 -2.37
C VAL A 273 10.76 -1.91 -1.37
N VAL A 274 9.94 -0.99 -1.87
CA VAL A 274 9.07 -0.12 -1.08
C VAL A 274 7.64 -0.50 -1.45
N ALA A 275 6.86 -0.97 -0.49
CA ALA A 275 5.47 -1.36 -0.71
C ALA A 275 4.53 -0.36 -0.02
N ALA A 276 3.37 -0.10 -0.60
CA ALA A 276 2.35 0.73 0.01
C ALA A 276 0.99 0.02 0.00
N THR A 277 0.16 0.30 1.01
CA THR A 277 -1.21 -0.23 1.09
C THR A 277 -2.09 0.62 1.98
N ASN A 278 -3.38 0.65 1.67
CA ASN A 278 -4.45 1.17 2.55
C ASN A 278 -5.11 0.07 3.39
N ARG A 279 -4.84 -1.22 3.08
CA ARG A 279 -5.39 -2.36 3.81
C ARG A 279 -4.61 -2.67 5.08
N ASP A 280 -5.30 -3.22 6.08
CA ASP A 280 -4.67 -3.84 7.24
C ASP A 280 -4.19 -5.25 6.84
N LEU A 281 -2.90 -5.36 6.46
CA LEU A 281 -2.36 -6.64 5.99
C LEU A 281 -2.42 -7.75 7.05
N ILE A 282 -2.45 -7.41 8.33
CA ILE A 282 -2.60 -8.40 9.41
C ILE A 282 -3.99 -9.05 9.32
N LYS A 283 -5.04 -8.25 9.15
CA LYS A 283 -6.39 -8.77 8.93
C LYS A 283 -6.51 -9.55 7.61
N GLU A 284 -5.80 -9.13 6.58
CA GLU A 284 -5.74 -9.88 5.31
C GLU A 284 -5.04 -11.24 5.48
N VAL A 285 -4.02 -11.32 6.34
CA VAL A 285 -3.37 -12.60 6.71
C VAL A 285 -4.33 -13.49 7.48
N GLU A 286 -5.01 -12.96 8.49
CA GLU A 286 -6.01 -13.71 9.27
C GLU A 286 -7.16 -14.24 8.38
N ALA A 287 -7.54 -13.47 7.37
CA ALA A 287 -8.55 -13.85 6.39
C ALA A 287 -8.03 -14.78 5.26
N GLY A 288 -6.75 -15.16 5.27
CA GLY A 288 -6.13 -16.01 4.26
C GLY A 288 -5.96 -15.37 2.88
N ARG A 289 -6.10 -14.05 2.75
CA ARG A 289 -5.91 -13.31 1.49
C ARG A 289 -4.50 -12.77 1.31
N PHE A 290 -3.71 -12.71 2.39
CA PHE A 290 -2.30 -12.32 2.32
C PHE A 290 -1.42 -13.33 3.04
N ARG A 291 -0.22 -13.61 2.52
CA ARG A 291 0.72 -14.57 3.11
C ARG A 291 1.49 -13.91 4.25
N LEU A 292 1.58 -14.61 5.38
CA LEU A 292 2.32 -14.14 6.55
C LEU A 292 3.81 -13.99 6.28
N ASP A 293 4.40 -14.94 5.53
CA ASP A 293 5.83 -14.93 5.21
C ASP A 293 6.22 -13.72 4.32
N LEU A 294 5.36 -13.36 3.36
CA LEU A 294 5.55 -12.17 2.54
C LEU A 294 5.41 -10.88 3.37
N TYR A 295 4.41 -10.84 4.26
CA TYR A 295 4.22 -9.68 5.14
C TYR A 295 5.50 -9.36 5.91
N TYR A 296 6.16 -10.37 6.51
CA TYR A 296 7.42 -10.18 7.23
C TYR A 296 8.57 -9.67 6.37
N ARG A 297 8.62 -10.09 5.12
CA ARG A 297 9.67 -9.65 4.21
C ARG A 297 9.45 -8.23 3.68
N LEU A 298 8.20 -7.77 3.65
CA LEU A 298 7.84 -6.40 3.25
C LEU A 298 7.90 -5.41 4.43
N ALA A 299 7.40 -5.81 5.59
CA ALA A 299 7.25 -4.96 6.78
C ALA A 299 8.52 -4.95 7.67
N VAL A 300 9.71 -4.95 7.07
CA VAL A 300 10.98 -4.81 7.81
C VAL A 300 11.07 -3.44 8.48
N LEU A 301 10.69 -2.40 7.75
CA LEU A 301 10.52 -1.04 8.27
C LEU A 301 9.11 -0.58 7.90
N GLU A 302 8.38 -0.05 8.88
CA GLU A 302 7.01 0.41 8.67
C GLU A 302 6.92 1.92 8.84
N LEU A 303 6.28 2.57 7.87
CA LEU A 303 5.94 3.99 7.88
C LEU A 303 4.42 4.15 7.82
N VAL A 304 3.87 5.00 8.67
CA VAL A 304 2.44 5.32 8.63
C VAL A 304 2.26 6.74 8.08
N SER A 305 1.59 6.85 6.94
CA SER A 305 1.21 8.14 6.35
C SER A 305 -0.07 8.63 7.02
N PRO A 306 -0.04 9.73 7.79
CA PRO A 306 -1.18 10.17 8.57
C PRO A 306 -2.31 10.66 7.66
N PRO A 307 -3.58 10.35 7.98
CA PRO A 307 -4.73 10.91 7.28
C PRO A 307 -4.83 12.42 7.53
N LEU A 308 -5.50 13.14 6.61
CA LEU A 308 -5.55 14.60 6.64
C LEU A 308 -6.25 15.14 7.91
N ARG A 309 -7.25 14.41 8.43
CA ARG A 309 -7.94 14.75 9.69
C ARG A 309 -7.02 14.74 10.94
N GLU A 310 -5.88 14.06 10.90
CA GLU A 310 -4.87 14.06 11.98
C GLU A 310 -3.81 15.16 11.84
N ARG A 311 -3.88 15.95 10.73
CA ARG A 311 -2.98 17.05 10.42
C ARG A 311 -3.70 18.29 9.89
N LEU A 312 -4.79 18.66 10.55
CA LEU A 312 -5.67 19.79 10.13
C LEU A 312 -4.90 21.11 10.01
N THR A 313 -3.89 21.33 10.82
CA THR A 313 -3.02 22.51 10.74
C THR A 313 -2.31 22.66 9.39
N ASP A 314 -2.15 21.57 8.64
CA ASP A 314 -1.48 21.58 7.33
C ASP A 314 -2.46 21.90 6.18
N ILE A 315 -3.78 21.88 6.42
CA ILE A 315 -4.80 22.05 5.37
C ILE A 315 -4.63 23.38 4.64
N ARG A 316 -4.40 24.47 5.36
CA ARG A 316 -4.21 25.79 4.77
C ARG A 316 -3.04 25.81 3.79
N GLU A 317 -1.89 25.29 4.21
CA GLU A 317 -0.68 25.23 3.40
C GLU A 317 -0.87 24.35 2.16
N LEU A 318 -1.46 23.15 2.35
CA LEU A 318 -1.76 22.22 1.28
C LEU A 318 -2.72 22.83 0.25
N ALA A 319 -3.82 23.44 0.69
CA ALA A 319 -4.80 24.07 -0.18
C ALA A 319 -4.17 25.24 -0.98
N GLN A 320 -3.38 26.09 -0.34
CA GLN A 320 -2.67 27.19 -1.00
C GLN A 320 -1.65 26.69 -2.03
N HIS A 321 -0.95 25.60 -1.73
CA HIS A 321 -0.01 24.98 -2.65
C HIS A 321 -0.73 24.42 -3.88
N VAL A 322 -1.85 23.72 -3.68
CA VAL A 322 -2.64 23.19 -4.78
C VAL A 322 -3.16 24.30 -5.68
N LEU A 323 -3.74 25.35 -5.10
CA LEU A 323 -4.22 26.53 -5.86
C LEU A 323 -3.08 27.20 -6.66
N ALA A 324 -1.88 27.34 -6.07
CA ALA A 324 -0.73 27.90 -6.78
C ALA A 324 -0.28 27.03 -7.95
N ARG A 325 -0.25 25.70 -7.76
CA ARG A 325 0.11 24.75 -8.82
C ARG A 325 -0.88 24.79 -9.97
N ILE A 326 -2.19 24.85 -9.68
CA ILE A 326 -3.24 24.93 -10.70
C ILE A 326 -3.15 26.25 -11.45
N ALA A 327 -3.02 27.37 -10.73
CA ALA A 327 -2.89 28.70 -11.32
C ALA A 327 -1.69 28.80 -12.29
N THR A 328 -0.55 28.20 -11.91
CA THR A 328 0.64 28.15 -12.79
C THR A 328 0.42 27.23 -14.00
N ARG A 329 -0.18 26.05 -13.82
CA ARG A 329 -0.48 25.11 -14.90
C ARG A 329 -1.40 25.71 -15.96
N ASP A 330 -2.47 26.37 -15.50
CA ASP A 330 -3.55 26.88 -16.35
C ASP A 330 -3.35 28.34 -16.75
N GLN A 331 -2.25 28.98 -16.31
CA GLN A 331 -1.91 30.39 -16.55
C GLN A 331 -3.03 31.36 -16.15
N VAL A 332 -3.68 31.09 -15.03
CA VAL A 332 -4.75 31.90 -14.46
C VAL A 332 -4.31 32.53 -13.14
N GLU A 333 -5.05 33.55 -12.69
CA GLU A 333 -4.78 34.17 -11.40
C GLU A 333 -5.09 33.20 -10.25
N LYS A 334 -4.16 33.11 -9.29
CA LYS A 334 -4.32 32.26 -8.09
C LYS A 334 -5.40 32.83 -7.18
N LYS A 335 -6.40 32.02 -6.85
CA LYS A 335 -7.42 32.39 -5.87
C LYS A 335 -6.87 32.40 -4.44
N ILE A 336 -7.52 33.18 -3.60
CA ILE A 336 -7.12 33.44 -2.22
C ILE A 336 -8.18 32.87 -1.29
N LEU A 337 -7.79 32.07 -0.31
CA LEU A 337 -8.68 31.54 0.72
C LEU A 337 -8.97 32.61 1.79
N SER A 338 -10.24 32.90 2.07
CA SER A 338 -10.62 33.68 3.25
C SER A 338 -10.39 32.88 4.53
N ALA A 339 -10.45 33.54 5.69
CA ALA A 339 -10.34 32.86 6.98
C ALA A 339 -11.48 31.85 7.20
N GLU A 340 -12.69 32.22 6.78
CA GLU A 340 -13.89 31.38 6.86
C GLU A 340 -13.77 30.16 5.92
N ALA A 341 -13.17 30.33 4.73
CA ALA A 341 -12.91 29.23 3.82
C ALA A 341 -11.92 28.21 4.43
N VAL A 342 -10.86 28.68 5.10
CA VAL A 342 -9.93 27.81 5.81
C VAL A 342 -10.63 27.04 6.93
N GLN A 343 -11.48 27.72 7.70
CA GLN A 343 -12.25 27.10 8.77
C GLN A 343 -13.22 26.03 8.23
N ALA A 344 -13.87 26.26 7.10
CA ALA A 344 -14.72 25.28 6.43
C ALA A 344 -13.91 24.04 5.97
N LEU A 345 -12.68 24.25 5.45
CA LEU A 345 -11.79 23.14 5.11
C LEU A 345 -11.36 22.32 6.33
N GLU A 346 -11.13 22.96 7.49
CA GLU A 346 -10.71 22.28 8.73
C GLU A 346 -11.86 21.48 9.38
N GLN A 347 -13.12 21.80 9.07
CA GLN A 347 -14.30 21.12 9.62
C GLN A 347 -14.65 19.83 8.86
N HIS A 348 -14.07 19.60 7.68
CA HIS A 348 -14.36 18.41 6.87
C HIS A 348 -13.42 17.25 7.23
N ASP A 349 -13.94 16.02 7.23
CA ASP A 349 -13.20 14.80 7.63
C ASP A 349 -12.20 14.27 6.59
N TRP A 350 -12.28 14.73 5.37
CA TRP A 350 -11.41 14.38 4.25
C TRP A 350 -11.20 12.88 4.04
N PRO A 351 -12.27 12.10 3.77
CA PRO A 351 -12.13 10.66 3.53
C PRO A 351 -11.21 10.30 2.36
N GLY A 352 -11.09 11.18 1.35
CA GLY A 352 -10.13 11.06 0.24
C GLY A 352 -8.82 11.79 0.46
N ASN A 353 -8.58 12.31 1.68
CA ASN A 353 -7.34 12.95 2.11
C ASN A 353 -6.86 14.08 1.18
N VAL A 354 -5.56 14.17 0.90
CA VAL A 354 -4.97 15.24 0.06
C VAL A 354 -5.46 15.15 -1.39
N ARG A 355 -5.80 13.94 -1.87
CA ARG A 355 -6.37 13.79 -3.23
C ARG A 355 -7.74 14.46 -3.33
N GLU A 356 -8.59 14.28 -2.33
CA GLU A 356 -9.90 14.94 -2.26
C GLU A 356 -9.75 16.46 -2.11
N LEU A 357 -8.88 16.92 -1.20
CA LEU A 357 -8.56 18.34 -1.06
C LEU A 357 -8.09 18.94 -2.39
N GLY A 358 -7.22 18.25 -3.13
CA GLY A 358 -6.77 18.66 -4.45
C GLY A 358 -7.93 18.86 -5.43
N ASN A 359 -8.86 17.92 -5.49
CA ASN A 359 -10.04 17.99 -6.35
C ASN A 359 -11.00 19.12 -5.95
N VAL A 360 -11.18 19.35 -4.65
CA VAL A 360 -11.99 20.49 -4.15
C VAL A 360 -11.36 21.82 -4.56
N MET A 361 -10.05 21.98 -4.36
CA MET A 361 -9.34 23.19 -4.77
C MET A 361 -9.36 23.41 -6.28
N GLU A 362 -9.26 22.35 -7.08
CA GLU A 362 -9.37 22.45 -8.54
C GLU A 362 -10.76 22.95 -8.96
N ARG A 363 -11.82 22.42 -8.36
CA ARG A 363 -13.19 22.93 -8.60
C ARG A 363 -13.33 24.39 -8.21
N CYS A 364 -12.84 24.78 -7.03
CA CYS A 364 -12.86 26.17 -6.59
C CYS A 364 -12.10 27.08 -7.56
N GLN A 365 -10.94 26.65 -8.06
CA GLN A 365 -10.14 27.42 -9.02
C GLN A 365 -10.85 27.59 -10.37
N CYS A 366 -11.49 26.52 -10.86
CA CYS A 366 -12.10 26.50 -12.20
C CYS A 366 -13.50 27.11 -12.24
N LEU A 367 -14.35 26.82 -11.24
CA LEU A 367 -15.78 27.18 -11.28
C LEU A 367 -16.10 28.51 -10.57
N GLY A 368 -15.28 28.91 -9.60
CA GLY A 368 -15.51 30.17 -8.90
C GLY A 368 -15.24 31.39 -9.77
N SER A 369 -16.16 32.35 -9.77
CA SER A 369 -16.02 33.60 -10.51
C SER A 369 -15.24 34.69 -9.73
N ARG A 370 -15.03 34.49 -8.43
CA ARG A 370 -14.39 35.48 -7.54
C ARG A 370 -12.94 35.12 -7.26
N LEU A 371 -12.09 36.11 -7.04
CA LEU A 371 -10.70 35.94 -6.63
C LEU A 371 -10.60 35.38 -5.18
N TRP A 372 -11.51 35.79 -4.33
CA TRP A 372 -11.59 35.35 -2.92
C TRP A 372 -12.57 34.20 -2.78
N LEU A 373 -12.11 33.10 -2.20
CA LEU A 373 -12.94 31.94 -1.88
C LEU A 373 -13.51 32.09 -0.49
N SER A 374 -14.83 32.03 -0.37
CA SER A 374 -15.60 32.03 0.88
C SER A 374 -15.83 30.61 1.41
N ALA A 375 -16.38 30.49 2.64
CA ALA A 375 -16.83 29.20 3.16
C ALA A 375 -17.85 28.52 2.25
N GLN A 376 -18.79 29.30 1.70
CA GLN A 376 -19.83 28.79 0.80
C GLN A 376 -19.22 28.19 -0.49
N ASP A 377 -18.20 28.82 -1.08
CA ASP A 377 -17.52 28.28 -2.27
C ASP A 377 -16.88 26.92 -1.97
N ILE A 378 -16.34 26.74 -0.75
CA ILE A 378 -15.74 25.47 -0.29
C ILE A 378 -16.82 24.41 -0.09
N GLU A 379 -17.90 24.74 0.63
CA GLU A 379 -19.01 23.83 0.91
C GLU A 379 -19.66 23.35 -0.40
N GLU A 380 -19.94 24.26 -1.34
CA GLU A 380 -20.47 23.92 -2.66
C GLU A 380 -19.51 23.00 -3.44
N ALA A 381 -18.19 23.27 -3.36
CA ALA A 381 -17.20 22.44 -4.03
C ALA A 381 -17.05 21.05 -3.40
N ILE A 382 -17.29 20.90 -2.09
CA ILE A 382 -17.33 19.61 -1.39
C ILE A 382 -18.59 18.83 -1.75
N VAL A 383 -19.76 19.46 -1.70
CA VAL A 383 -21.07 18.83 -1.98
C VAL A 383 -21.16 18.34 -3.43
N ASN A 384 -20.66 19.15 -4.38
CA ASN A 384 -20.60 18.81 -5.79
C ASN A 384 -19.46 17.86 -6.17
N ALA A 385 -18.71 17.34 -5.17
CA ALA A 385 -17.73 16.26 -5.43
C ALA A 385 -18.50 15.05 -5.98
N PRO A 386 -18.07 14.44 -7.09
CA PRO A 386 -18.59 13.14 -7.46
C PRO A 386 -18.34 12.23 -6.24
N ARG A 387 -19.42 11.82 -5.59
CA ARG A 387 -19.33 10.87 -4.49
C ARG A 387 -18.63 9.66 -5.06
N SER A 388 -17.48 9.32 -4.51
CA SER A 388 -16.78 8.12 -4.95
C SER A 388 -17.80 6.98 -4.85
N GLU A 389 -18.02 6.27 -5.95
CA GLU A 389 -19.02 5.19 -6.05
C GLU A 389 -18.89 4.14 -4.93
N GLN A 390 -17.74 4.09 -4.26
CA GLN A 390 -17.49 3.22 -3.11
C GLN A 390 -18.38 3.48 -1.88
N ARG A 391 -18.77 4.74 -1.60
CA ARG A 391 -19.70 4.99 -0.48
C ARG A 391 -21.14 4.71 -0.87
N SER A 392 -21.49 4.96 -2.12
CA SER A 392 -22.82 4.63 -2.69
C SER A 392 -23.04 3.11 -2.78
N LEU A 393 -21.99 2.33 -2.92
CA LEU A 393 -22.08 0.86 -2.90
C LEU A 393 -22.30 0.32 -1.48
N LEU A 394 -21.75 0.96 -0.44
CA LEU A 394 -21.91 0.53 0.97
C LEU A 394 -23.25 1.03 1.59
N GLU A 395 -23.76 2.17 1.13
CA GLU A 395 -25.04 2.74 1.59
C GLU A 395 -26.23 2.29 0.70
N ASN A 396 -25.96 1.57 -0.39
CA ASN A 396 -27.04 1.03 -1.22
C ASN A 396 -27.58 -0.24 -0.55
N PRO A 397 -28.83 -0.24 -0.03
CA PRO A 397 -29.42 -1.41 0.61
C PRO A 397 -29.41 -2.66 -0.27
N ARG A 398 -29.20 -2.50 -1.59
CA ARG A 398 -29.07 -3.58 -2.57
C ARG A 398 -27.73 -4.33 -2.51
N VAL A 399 -26.63 -3.71 -2.01
CA VAL A 399 -25.36 -4.43 -1.79
C VAL A 399 -25.42 -5.29 -0.53
N ALA A 400 -26.21 -4.85 0.47
CA ALA A 400 -26.52 -5.69 1.63
C ALA A 400 -27.38 -6.92 1.25
N GLU A 401 -28.23 -6.82 0.23
CA GLU A 401 -29.02 -7.95 -0.29
C GLU A 401 -28.18 -8.97 -1.11
N VAL A 402 -27.09 -8.54 -1.77
CA VAL A 402 -26.17 -9.47 -2.46
C VAL A 402 -25.42 -10.35 -1.45
N ALA A 403 -25.15 -9.84 -0.25
CA ALA A 403 -24.60 -10.64 0.85
C ALA A 403 -25.58 -11.69 1.42
N THR A 404 -26.88 -11.61 1.07
CA THR A 404 -27.94 -12.51 1.57
C THR A 404 -28.37 -13.61 0.57
N GLY A 405 -27.59 -13.89 -0.48
CA GLY A 405 -27.77 -15.11 -1.29
C GLY A 405 -28.81 -15.02 -2.42
N LEU A 406 -29.11 -13.82 -2.94
CA LEU A 406 -29.89 -13.69 -4.16
C LEU A 406 -29.15 -14.27 -5.37
N SER A 407 -29.82 -15.16 -6.15
CA SER A 407 -29.18 -15.76 -7.33
C SER A 407 -28.84 -14.67 -8.36
N TYR A 408 -27.67 -14.81 -9.03
CA TYR A 408 -27.23 -13.97 -10.15
C TYR A 408 -28.34 -13.63 -11.15
N ARG A 409 -29.25 -14.56 -11.39
CA ARG A 409 -30.39 -14.40 -12.28
C ARG A 409 -31.36 -13.31 -11.83
N ARG A 410 -31.70 -13.25 -10.54
CA ARG A 410 -32.58 -12.21 -9.98
C ARG A 410 -31.95 -10.82 -10.04
N LEU A 411 -30.65 -10.72 -9.78
CA LEU A 411 -29.92 -9.45 -9.87
C LEU A 411 -29.92 -8.91 -11.30
N MET A 412 -29.68 -9.78 -12.30
CA MET A 412 -29.69 -9.37 -13.71
C MET A 412 -31.10 -8.98 -14.17
N GLU A 413 -32.14 -9.70 -13.72
CA GLU A 413 -33.54 -9.39 -14.04
C GLU A 413 -33.97 -8.03 -13.44
N THR A 414 -33.53 -7.69 -12.24
CA THR A 414 -33.81 -6.39 -11.61
C THR A 414 -33.14 -5.22 -12.36
N ASN A 415 -31.87 -5.35 -12.70
CA ASN A 415 -31.12 -4.33 -13.44
C ASN A 415 -31.68 -4.13 -14.86
N GLU A 416 -32.00 -5.22 -15.55
CA GLU A 416 -32.60 -5.17 -16.88
C GLU A 416 -33.99 -4.50 -16.85
N ARG A 417 -34.79 -4.80 -15.84
CA ARG A 417 -36.10 -4.18 -15.62
C ARG A 417 -35.97 -2.66 -15.42
N GLU A 418 -35.12 -2.23 -14.52
CA GLU A 418 -34.90 -0.81 -14.20
C GLU A 418 -34.40 -0.01 -15.41
N TYR A 419 -33.50 -0.60 -16.19
CA TYR A 419 -33.02 -0.01 -17.44
C TYR A 419 -34.14 0.20 -18.46
N LEU A 420 -34.97 -0.82 -18.64
CA LEU A 420 -36.09 -0.78 -19.61
C LEU A 420 -37.19 0.20 -19.16
N GLU A 421 -37.48 0.27 -17.87
CA GLU A 421 -38.45 1.19 -17.30
C GLU A 421 -38.00 2.66 -17.51
N ARG A 422 -36.74 2.97 -17.23
CA ARG A 422 -36.16 4.31 -17.48
C ARG A 422 -36.17 4.68 -18.96
N LEU A 423 -35.90 3.71 -19.82
CA LEU A 423 -35.88 3.91 -21.27
C LEU A 423 -37.31 4.19 -21.80
N LEU A 424 -38.31 3.44 -21.32
CA LEU A 424 -39.72 3.64 -21.68
C LEU A 424 -40.27 4.98 -21.16
N ALA A 425 -39.87 5.35 -19.93
CA ALA A 425 -40.23 6.66 -19.35
C ALA A 425 -39.68 7.81 -20.21
N ARG A 426 -38.41 7.74 -20.62
CA ARG A 426 -37.76 8.74 -21.49
C ARG A 426 -38.46 8.91 -22.84
N HIS A 427 -38.97 7.83 -23.39
CA HIS A 427 -39.66 7.82 -24.69
C HIS A 427 -41.19 7.83 -24.62
N GLY A 428 -41.78 8.17 -23.43
CA GLY A 428 -43.23 8.25 -23.25
C GLY A 428 -43.94 6.95 -23.63
N GLY A 429 -43.39 5.78 -23.34
CA GLY A 429 -43.94 4.47 -23.65
C GLY A 429 -43.85 4.07 -25.12
N ASN A 430 -43.07 4.77 -25.95
CA ASN A 430 -42.91 4.45 -27.36
C ASN A 430 -41.88 3.34 -27.54
N VAL A 431 -42.32 2.09 -27.63
CA VAL A 431 -41.51 0.88 -27.73
C VAL A 431 -40.55 0.89 -28.94
N SER A 432 -40.95 1.50 -30.06
CA SER A 432 -40.08 1.53 -31.27
C SER A 432 -38.88 2.47 -31.09
N ARG A 433 -39.06 3.63 -30.45
CA ARG A 433 -37.97 4.56 -30.13
C ARG A 433 -37.07 4.02 -29.02
N ALA A 434 -37.66 3.45 -27.99
CA ALA A 434 -36.93 2.78 -26.92
C ALA A 434 -36.05 1.61 -27.44
N ALA A 435 -36.58 0.76 -28.32
CA ALA A 435 -35.83 -0.32 -28.95
C ALA A 435 -34.62 0.18 -29.74
N LYS A 436 -34.78 1.28 -30.48
CA LYS A 436 -33.71 1.88 -31.28
C LYS A 436 -32.58 2.41 -30.38
N GLU A 437 -32.91 3.10 -29.27
CA GLU A 437 -31.92 3.59 -28.31
C GLU A 437 -31.21 2.46 -27.57
N ALA A 438 -31.94 1.39 -27.24
CA ALA A 438 -31.36 0.21 -26.59
C ALA A 438 -30.50 -0.67 -27.51
N GLY A 439 -30.40 -0.34 -28.80
CA GLY A 439 -29.71 -1.20 -29.78
C GLY A 439 -30.39 -2.56 -30.00
N MET A 440 -31.69 -2.67 -29.67
CA MET A 440 -32.46 -3.91 -29.74
C MET A 440 -33.49 -3.88 -30.89
N SER A 441 -33.87 -5.06 -31.40
CA SER A 441 -35.02 -5.14 -32.27
C SER A 441 -36.31 -4.87 -31.50
N ARG A 442 -37.35 -4.29 -32.14
CA ARG A 442 -38.65 -4.06 -31.51
C ARG A 442 -39.24 -5.33 -30.91
N GLN A 443 -39.07 -6.47 -31.59
CA GLN A 443 -39.53 -7.78 -31.09
C GLN A 443 -38.71 -8.24 -29.87
N GLY A 444 -37.40 -7.98 -29.87
CA GLY A 444 -36.50 -8.29 -28.74
C GLY A 444 -36.90 -7.51 -27.49
N LEU A 445 -37.14 -6.21 -27.62
CA LEU A 445 -37.61 -5.38 -26.51
C LEU A 445 -38.99 -5.83 -26.00
N HIS A 446 -39.89 -6.20 -26.90
CA HIS A 446 -41.23 -6.70 -26.51
C HIS A 446 -41.17 -8.00 -25.72
N LYS A 447 -40.29 -8.94 -26.10
CA LYS A 447 -40.03 -10.19 -25.35
C LYS A 447 -39.41 -9.91 -23.97
N ALA A 448 -38.47 -8.99 -23.88
CA ALA A 448 -37.87 -8.60 -22.60
C ALA A 448 -38.91 -7.98 -21.65
N MET A 449 -39.75 -7.07 -22.17
CA MET A 449 -40.83 -6.47 -21.41
C MET A 449 -41.84 -7.51 -20.91
N GLN A 450 -42.24 -8.48 -21.73
CA GLN A 450 -43.13 -9.57 -21.32
C GLN A 450 -42.51 -10.43 -20.24
N ARG A 451 -41.24 -10.82 -20.40
CA ARG A 451 -40.51 -11.61 -19.38
C ARG A 451 -40.43 -10.90 -18.04
N LEU A 452 -40.23 -9.58 -18.04
CA LEU A 452 -40.06 -8.74 -16.85
C LEU A 452 -41.39 -8.12 -16.38
N SER A 453 -42.52 -8.46 -16.98
CA SER A 453 -43.83 -7.94 -16.63
C SER A 453 -43.92 -6.40 -16.64
N ILE A 454 -43.33 -5.77 -17.68
CA ILE A 454 -43.34 -4.31 -17.86
C ILE A 454 -44.44 -3.95 -18.86
N ASP A 455 -45.39 -3.09 -18.44
CA ASP A 455 -46.45 -2.55 -19.34
C ASP A 455 -46.02 -1.17 -19.87
N PRO A 456 -45.74 -1.01 -21.16
CA PRO A 456 -45.33 0.27 -21.74
C PRO A 456 -46.42 1.34 -21.68
N ARG A 457 -47.68 0.98 -21.44
CA ARG A 457 -48.80 1.93 -21.33
C ARG A 457 -48.71 2.81 -20.07
N GLN A 458 -48.07 2.32 -19.02
CA GLN A 458 -47.86 3.05 -17.77
C GLN A 458 -46.91 4.25 -17.95
N TYR A 459 -46.13 4.30 -19.00
CA TYR A 459 -45.17 5.37 -19.32
C TYR A 459 -45.66 6.33 -20.41
N ARG A 460 -46.93 6.24 -20.84
CA ARG A 460 -47.50 7.19 -21.79
C ARG A 460 -47.90 8.47 -21.03
N LEU A 461 -47.27 9.58 -21.41
CA LEU A 461 -47.69 10.91 -20.93
C LEU A 461 -49.12 11.13 -21.32
N LEU A 462 -50.02 11.36 -20.36
CA LEU A 462 -51.33 11.91 -20.60
C LEU A 462 -51.16 13.34 -21.09
N PRO A 463 -51.90 13.81 -22.11
CA PRO A 463 -51.85 15.19 -22.56
C PRO A 463 -52.39 16.10 -21.46
N GLY A 464 -51.50 16.84 -20.77
CA GLY A 464 -51.80 17.87 -19.80
C GLY A 464 -51.79 17.39 -18.32
N GLY A 465 -50.67 17.56 -17.64
CA GLY A 465 -50.58 17.38 -16.19
C GLY A 465 -49.16 17.31 -15.67
N ASP A 466 -48.81 18.25 -14.82
CA ASP A 466 -47.54 18.35 -14.10
C ASP A 466 -47.29 17.11 -13.25
N LEU A 467 -46.05 16.62 -13.27
CA LEU A 467 -45.54 15.56 -12.40
C LEU A 467 -45.43 16.12 -10.96
N GLN A 468 -46.26 15.65 -10.03
CA GLN A 468 -45.92 15.67 -8.61
C GLN A 468 -45.27 14.33 -8.22
N PRO A 469 -44.14 14.32 -7.44
CA PRO A 469 -43.52 13.11 -6.97
C PRO A 469 -44.27 12.52 -5.78
N GLY A 470 -44.55 11.22 -5.83
CA GLY A 470 -44.97 10.40 -4.71
C GLY A 470 -43.82 9.45 -4.33
#